data_0778e026f470e3f9f09bfe517b12303e
#
_entry.id   0778e026f470e3f9f09bfe517b12303e
#
_cell.length_a   1.000
_cell.length_b   1.000
_cell.length_c   1.000
_cell.angle_alpha   90.00
_cell.angle_beta   90.00
_cell.angle_gamma   90.00
#
_symmetry.space_group_name_H-M   'P 1'
#
loop_
_entity.id
_entity.type
_entity.pdbx_description
1 polymer ?
#
loop_
_entity_poly.entity_id
_entity_poly.type
_entity_poly.pdbx_seq_one_letter_code
_entity_poly.pdbx_strand_id
1 'polypeptide(L)'
;MHAAVLRACAAVALAALLPACGGGGSTGGGSGPPPTPIPSGTPQPAGKIRHVVVIFQENRTVDNLFNGFPGADTVRSGLNSSGQSVPLQPIDMTAPYDLDHSHHGFTTEYANGAMNGFDLVGSSACTTGCPPKDVRAYGYVPQNEVQPYWTMAQQYAFADRMFQTNQGPSFPAHQYIISATSLASTSSTLLAAENPDVPGGGTTAGCDAPAGTTVRLIDPASGDESQSTPPCLDHPVLFDLLDQHNVSWRYYQPNVGAGLWYAPDAISHIRYGTDYANVVTPSTAIFTDIAQGRLAQVSWVIPTAAASDHARSTDGSGPAWVASVVNAIGASKYWSNTAIFVTWDDWGGWYDHVKPQTFNAYEDGFRVPLIVISPYARPGYVSHVQHEFGSILKFTEEAFNLGTLGYTDARSDDLSDCFDYNQTPIGFRQIQASRRASDFMRLPPDNRSPDTDEL
;
A
#
# COMPACT_ATOMS: atom_id res chain seq x y z
N MET A 1 12.42 45.07 -71.20
CA MET A 1 10.95 44.92 -71.40
C MET A 1 10.34 44.66 -70.01
N HIS A 2 9.38 45.51 -69.69
CA HIS A 2 8.76 45.76 -68.41
C HIS A 2 7.86 44.59 -67.93
N ALA A 3 7.82 44.37 -66.62
CA ALA A 3 6.61 43.95 -65.98
C ALA A 3 6.69 44.28 -64.46
N ALA A 4 5.63 44.96 -64.01
CA ALA A 4 5.51 45.58 -62.69
C ALA A 4 5.00 44.64 -61.63
N VAL A 5 5.46 44.88 -60.38
CA VAL A 5 5.07 44.20 -59.15
C VAL A 5 3.95 45.04 -58.49
N LEU A 6 2.82 44.44 -58.14
CA LEU A 6 1.82 45.01 -57.24
C LEU A 6 1.96 44.35 -55.82
N ARG A 7 2.17 45.21 -54.83
CA ARG A 7 2.07 44.90 -53.42
C ARG A 7 0.67 45.22 -52.92
N ALA A 8 0.04 44.29 -52.19
CA ALA A 8 -1.16 44.51 -51.41
C ALA A 8 -0.82 44.50 -49.89
N CYS A 9 -1.08 45.62 -49.23
CA CYS A 9 -1.05 45.80 -47.80
C CYS A 9 -2.40 45.38 -47.19
N ALA A 10 -2.40 44.50 -46.23
CA ALA A 10 -3.56 44.21 -45.36
C ALA A 10 -3.34 44.87 -44.00
N ALA A 11 -4.25 45.75 -43.63
CA ALA A 11 -4.28 46.41 -42.32
C ALA A 11 -4.99 45.53 -41.29
N VAL A 12 -4.36 45.35 -40.13
CA VAL A 12 -4.95 44.70 -38.96
C VAL A 12 -5.54 45.79 -38.06
N ALA A 13 -6.83 45.72 -37.80
CA ALA A 13 -7.51 46.58 -36.83
C ALA A 13 -7.52 45.92 -35.45
N LEU A 14 -6.96 46.62 -34.48
CA LEU A 14 -6.93 46.23 -33.06
C LEU A 14 -8.15 46.84 -32.36
N ALA A 15 -9.07 46.02 -31.87
CA ALA A 15 -10.18 46.46 -31.02
C ALA A 15 -9.86 46.13 -29.57
N ALA A 16 -9.68 47.13 -28.73
CA ALA A 16 -9.55 47.03 -27.30
C ALA A 16 -10.94 47.03 -26.64
N LEU A 17 -11.25 46.04 -25.84
CA LEU A 17 -12.41 46.01 -24.96
C LEU A 17 -11.94 45.93 -23.51
N LEU A 18 -12.30 46.92 -22.70
CA LEU A 18 -12.12 47.01 -21.27
C LEU A 18 -13.22 46.21 -20.55
N PRO A 19 -12.94 45.52 -19.39
CA PRO A 19 -13.96 44.83 -18.63
C PRO A 19 -14.61 45.77 -17.60
N ALA A 20 -15.91 45.62 -17.46
CA ALA A 20 -16.71 46.20 -16.39
C ALA A 20 -16.73 45.24 -15.18
N CYS A 21 -16.48 45.78 -13.99
CA CYS A 21 -16.65 45.10 -12.72
C CYS A 21 -18.13 44.90 -12.40
N GLY A 22 -18.50 43.63 -12.04
CA GLY A 22 -19.77 43.31 -11.39
C GLY A 22 -19.53 42.17 -10.44
N GLY A 23 -19.65 42.44 -9.13
CA GLY A 23 -19.49 41.43 -8.09
C GLY A 23 -20.71 40.52 -7.94
N GLY A 24 -20.48 39.28 -7.57
CA GLY A 24 -21.48 38.29 -7.21
C GLY A 24 -20.79 37.00 -6.82
N GLY A 25 -20.74 36.72 -5.51
CA GLY A 25 -20.15 35.47 -5.00
C GLY A 25 -21.00 34.27 -5.36
N SER A 26 -20.35 33.20 -5.73
CA SER A 26 -20.87 31.84 -5.61
C SER A 26 -19.68 30.91 -5.36
N THR A 27 -19.74 30.20 -4.24
CA THR A 27 -18.89 29.11 -3.84
C THR A 27 -19.10 27.94 -4.82
N GLY A 28 -18.20 27.76 -5.74
CA GLY A 28 -18.16 26.61 -6.64
C GLY A 28 -16.96 25.76 -6.29
N GLY A 29 -17.17 24.55 -5.79
CA GLY A 29 -16.15 23.54 -5.66
C GLY A 29 -15.53 23.26 -7.03
N GLY A 30 -14.25 23.56 -7.17
CA GLY A 30 -13.50 23.30 -8.40
C GLY A 30 -13.17 21.81 -8.49
N SER A 31 -13.95 21.06 -9.25
CA SER A 31 -13.48 19.80 -9.80
C SER A 31 -12.27 20.08 -10.68
N GLY A 32 -11.11 19.65 -10.26
CA GLY A 32 -9.91 19.66 -11.10
C GLY A 32 -10.16 18.87 -12.39
N PRO A 33 -9.38 19.11 -13.44
CA PRO A 33 -9.49 18.32 -14.67
C PRO A 33 -9.30 16.85 -14.32
N PRO A 34 -10.03 15.92 -15.00
CA PRO A 34 -9.85 14.50 -14.81
C PRO A 34 -8.39 14.15 -15.03
N PRO A 35 -7.83 13.23 -14.21
CA PRO A 35 -6.43 12.83 -14.33
C PRO A 35 -6.15 12.34 -15.75
N THR A 36 -5.06 12.80 -16.32
CA THR A 36 -4.60 12.32 -17.64
C THR A 36 -4.31 10.84 -17.50
N PRO A 37 -4.81 9.96 -18.39
CA PRO A 37 -4.50 8.54 -18.35
C PRO A 37 -2.98 8.37 -18.33
N ILE A 38 -2.47 7.65 -17.32
CA ILE A 38 -1.05 7.29 -17.26
C ILE A 38 -0.78 6.41 -18.48
N PRO A 39 0.26 6.68 -19.28
CA PRO A 39 0.56 5.83 -20.42
C PRO A 39 0.81 4.41 -19.91
N SER A 40 -0.05 3.46 -20.27
CA SER A 40 0.21 2.05 -20.04
C SER A 40 1.53 1.69 -20.72
N GLY A 41 2.46 1.10 -19.95
CA GLY A 41 3.69 0.56 -20.48
C GLY A 41 3.43 -0.56 -21.49
N THR A 42 4.49 -1.19 -21.96
CA THR A 42 4.35 -2.34 -22.87
C THR A 42 3.65 -3.47 -22.13
N PRO A 43 2.52 -4.00 -22.65
CA PRO A 43 1.80 -5.09 -21.99
C PRO A 43 2.70 -6.26 -21.65
N GLN A 44 2.43 -6.91 -20.54
CA GLN A 44 3.18 -8.08 -20.09
C GLN A 44 3.18 -9.17 -21.16
N PRO A 45 4.37 -9.69 -21.60
CA PRO A 45 4.39 -10.81 -22.54
C PRO A 45 3.81 -12.06 -21.87
N ALA A 46 2.79 -12.65 -22.47
CA ALA A 46 2.12 -13.84 -21.96
C ALA A 46 3.13 -14.94 -21.55
N GLY A 47 2.99 -15.45 -20.33
CA GLY A 47 3.76 -16.58 -19.80
C GLY A 47 5.14 -16.26 -19.27
N LYS A 48 5.59 -15.01 -19.26
CA LYS A 48 6.83 -14.60 -18.58
C LYS A 48 6.68 -14.68 -17.06
N ILE A 49 5.60 -14.14 -16.54
CA ILE A 49 5.22 -14.27 -15.13
C ILE A 49 4.14 -15.35 -15.02
N ARG A 50 4.34 -16.30 -14.11
CA ARG A 50 3.43 -17.41 -13.80
C ARG A 50 3.15 -17.53 -12.32
N HIS A 51 3.89 -16.77 -11.50
CA HIS A 51 3.67 -16.65 -10.08
C HIS A 51 3.75 -15.19 -9.68
N VAL A 52 2.77 -14.72 -8.94
CA VAL A 52 2.73 -13.42 -8.29
C VAL A 52 2.68 -13.65 -6.78
N VAL A 53 3.59 -13.03 -6.04
CA VAL A 53 3.62 -13.12 -4.58
C VAL A 53 3.59 -11.71 -4.01
N VAL A 54 2.59 -11.41 -3.20
CA VAL A 54 2.43 -10.13 -2.52
C VAL A 54 2.79 -10.33 -1.04
N ILE A 55 3.84 -9.68 -0.58
CA ILE A 55 4.24 -9.68 0.83
C ILE A 55 3.83 -8.33 1.41
N PHE A 56 2.94 -8.36 2.38
CA PHE A 56 2.38 -7.18 3.01
C PHE A 56 3.03 -6.98 4.37
N GLN A 57 3.54 -5.79 4.63
CA GLN A 57 4.12 -5.35 5.90
C GLN A 57 3.27 -4.21 6.46
N GLU A 58 3.59 -3.72 7.64
CA GLU A 58 2.73 -2.81 8.40
C GLU A 58 3.39 -1.45 8.64
N ASN A 59 2.63 -0.40 8.37
CA ASN A 59 2.70 0.94 8.95
C ASN A 59 4.02 1.69 8.75
N ARG A 60 4.47 1.89 7.49
CA ARG A 60 5.69 2.67 7.22
C ARG A 60 5.63 3.48 5.94
N THR A 61 6.21 4.69 5.98
CA THR A 61 6.36 5.55 4.80
C THR A 61 7.70 5.35 4.09
N VAL A 62 7.81 5.93 2.89
CA VAL A 62 9.06 6.00 2.14
C VAL A 62 10.09 6.84 2.89
N ASP A 63 9.72 8.00 3.42
CA ASP A 63 10.64 8.83 4.22
C ASP A 63 11.07 8.16 5.53
N ASN A 64 10.25 7.24 6.07
CA ASN A 64 10.59 6.51 7.28
C ASN A 64 11.61 5.38 7.03
N LEU A 65 11.40 4.50 6.05
CA LEU A 65 12.23 3.31 5.83
C LEU A 65 13.36 3.49 4.80
N PHE A 66 13.19 4.41 3.85
CA PHE A 66 14.13 4.60 2.75
C PHE A 66 14.78 5.99 2.76
N ASN A 67 14.84 6.63 3.94
CA ASN A 67 15.43 7.97 4.07
C ASN A 67 16.88 8.02 3.58
N GLY A 68 17.12 8.76 2.49
CA GLY A 68 18.42 8.85 1.86
C GLY A 68 18.81 7.68 0.96
N PHE A 69 17.86 6.81 0.58
CA PHE A 69 18.10 5.77 -0.43
C PHE A 69 18.49 6.42 -1.76
N PRO A 70 19.56 5.96 -2.41
CA PRO A 70 20.06 6.59 -3.65
C PRO A 70 19.01 6.61 -4.76
N GLY A 71 18.68 7.80 -5.24
CA GLY A 71 17.70 7.99 -6.31
C GLY A 71 16.25 8.10 -5.86
N ALA A 72 15.93 7.78 -4.61
CA ALA A 72 14.57 7.94 -4.08
C ALA A 72 14.28 9.40 -3.69
N ASP A 73 13.02 9.79 -3.86
CA ASP A 73 12.48 11.08 -3.45
C ASP A 73 12.23 11.06 -1.93
N THR A 74 13.23 11.48 -1.17
CA THR A 74 13.21 11.54 0.30
C THR A 74 13.79 12.83 0.83
N VAL A 75 13.37 13.23 2.04
CA VAL A 75 13.83 14.47 2.69
C VAL A 75 14.44 14.21 4.06
N ARG A 76 15.19 15.19 4.56
CA ARG A 76 15.82 15.14 5.90
C ARG A 76 15.08 15.99 6.94
N SER A 77 14.03 16.70 6.54
CA SER A 77 13.20 17.50 7.44
C SER A 77 11.83 17.74 6.83
N GLY A 78 10.82 17.86 7.67
CA GLY A 78 9.47 18.25 7.32
C GLY A 78 9.09 19.61 7.88
N LEU A 79 7.88 20.08 7.55
CA LEU A 79 7.30 21.28 8.19
C LEU A 79 6.30 20.83 9.26
N ASN A 80 6.25 21.57 10.38
CA ASN A 80 5.19 21.42 11.37
C ASN A 80 4.02 22.38 11.09
N SER A 81 2.96 22.28 11.87
CA SER A 81 1.74 23.10 11.75
C SER A 81 1.99 24.61 11.88
N SER A 82 3.09 25.01 12.52
CA SER A 82 3.55 26.40 12.64
C SER A 82 4.45 26.84 11.49
N GLY A 83 4.68 25.99 10.48
CA GLY A 83 5.56 26.28 9.34
C GLY A 83 7.06 26.23 9.67
N GLN A 84 7.42 25.64 10.81
CA GLN A 84 8.83 25.47 11.22
C GLN A 84 9.37 24.16 10.64
N SER A 85 10.64 24.16 10.25
CA SER A 85 11.33 22.95 9.80
C SER A 85 11.70 22.06 10.99
N VAL A 86 11.26 20.81 10.95
CA VAL A 86 11.55 19.76 11.93
C VAL A 86 12.47 18.73 11.26
N PRO A 87 13.71 18.52 11.72
CA PRO A 87 14.57 17.47 11.19
C PRO A 87 14.02 16.09 11.50
N LEU A 88 14.07 15.17 10.53
CA LEU A 88 13.81 13.76 10.79
C LEU A 88 14.89 13.17 11.69
N GLN A 89 14.48 12.44 12.72
CA GLN A 89 15.38 11.85 13.71
C GLN A 89 15.46 10.33 13.52
N PRO A 90 16.64 9.71 13.79
CA PRO A 90 16.72 8.26 13.80
C PRO A 90 15.87 7.69 14.94
N ILE A 91 15.08 6.66 14.61
CA ILE A 91 14.30 5.87 15.55
C ILE A 91 14.58 4.39 15.32
N ASP A 92 14.48 3.57 16.37
CA ASP A 92 14.57 2.14 16.22
C ASP A 92 13.32 1.59 15.50
N MET A 93 13.47 0.51 14.71
CA MET A 93 12.34 -0.20 14.11
C MET A 93 11.29 -0.59 15.18
N THR A 94 11.78 -0.93 16.37
CA THR A 94 10.97 -1.31 17.53
C THR A 94 10.53 -0.10 18.36
N ALA A 95 10.18 1.01 17.73
CA ALA A 95 9.72 2.20 18.42
C ALA A 95 8.68 1.86 19.52
N PRO A 96 8.83 2.38 20.76
CA PRO A 96 7.99 1.98 21.89
C PRO A 96 6.63 2.69 21.93
N TYR A 97 6.28 3.38 20.87
CA TYR A 97 5.01 4.10 20.71
C TYR A 97 4.48 3.86 19.31
N ASP A 98 3.21 4.04 19.19
CA ASP A 98 2.46 4.05 17.97
C ASP A 98 1.87 5.44 17.73
N LEU A 99 1.55 5.75 16.48
CA LEU A 99 0.99 7.03 16.05
C LEU A 99 -0.43 6.79 15.52
N ASP A 100 -1.29 7.79 15.67
CA ASP A 100 -2.63 7.75 15.09
C ASP A 100 -2.54 7.76 13.56
N HIS A 101 -3.03 6.69 12.95
CA HIS A 101 -3.12 6.51 11.49
C HIS A 101 -4.54 6.16 11.05
N SER A 102 -5.53 6.57 11.84
CA SER A 102 -6.95 6.60 11.45
C SER A 102 -7.19 7.58 10.31
N HIS A 103 -8.39 7.58 9.73
CA HIS A 103 -8.76 8.60 8.74
C HIS A 103 -8.70 10.02 9.34
N HIS A 104 -9.01 10.16 10.64
CA HIS A 104 -8.82 11.44 11.34
C HIS A 104 -7.33 11.82 11.45
N GLY A 105 -6.45 10.85 11.72
CA GLY A 105 -5.00 11.02 11.70
C GLY A 105 -4.53 11.52 10.33
N PHE A 106 -4.95 10.84 9.25
CA PHE A 106 -4.65 11.26 7.88
C PHE A 106 -5.08 12.71 7.60
N THR A 107 -6.32 13.07 7.90
CA THR A 107 -6.83 14.44 7.63
C THR A 107 -6.08 15.51 8.42
N THR A 108 -5.67 15.19 9.65
CA THR A 108 -4.84 16.07 10.50
C THR A 108 -3.47 16.30 9.87
N GLU A 109 -2.76 15.24 9.50
CA GLU A 109 -1.41 15.29 8.93
C GLU A 109 -1.39 15.89 7.53
N TYR A 110 -2.36 15.54 6.69
CA TYR A 110 -2.54 16.07 5.34
C TYR A 110 -2.80 17.59 5.35
N ALA A 111 -3.49 18.11 6.37
CA ALA A 111 -3.73 19.52 6.61
C ALA A 111 -4.20 20.27 5.34
N ASN A 112 -5.23 19.73 4.66
CA ASN A 112 -5.73 20.25 3.37
C ASN A 112 -4.64 20.34 2.27
N GLY A 113 -3.67 19.45 2.29
CA GLY A 113 -2.58 19.37 1.32
C GLY A 113 -1.36 20.22 1.65
N ALA A 114 -1.30 20.80 2.84
CA ALA A 114 -0.11 21.49 3.33
C ALA A 114 0.98 20.52 3.83
N MET A 115 0.64 19.27 4.10
CA MET A 115 1.56 18.21 4.56
C MET A 115 2.35 18.62 5.80
N ASN A 116 1.72 19.31 6.74
CA ASN A 116 2.41 19.93 7.87
C ASN A 116 1.71 19.73 9.22
N GLY A 117 0.72 18.81 9.31
CA GLY A 117 0.01 18.53 10.56
C GLY A 117 0.57 17.34 11.36
N PHE A 118 1.70 16.75 10.98
CA PHE A 118 2.30 15.58 11.64
C PHE A 118 2.73 15.81 13.09
N ASP A 119 2.93 17.06 13.52
CA ASP A 119 3.17 17.42 14.92
C ASP A 119 1.90 17.41 15.80
N LEU A 120 0.75 17.35 15.18
CA LEU A 120 -0.56 17.36 15.85
C LEU A 120 -1.14 15.95 16.03
N VAL A 121 -0.57 14.95 15.36
CA VAL A 121 -1.09 13.57 15.39
C VAL A 121 -1.02 12.96 16.79
N GLY A 122 -2.02 12.18 17.15
CA GLY A 122 -2.07 11.42 18.38
C GLY A 122 -0.95 10.37 18.47
N SER A 123 -0.62 9.95 19.66
CA SER A 123 0.30 8.83 19.87
C SER A 123 -0.05 8.04 21.10
N SER A 124 0.20 6.73 21.08
CA SER A 124 0.04 5.86 22.23
C SER A 124 0.89 6.31 23.42
N ALA A 125 0.51 5.88 24.64
CA ALA A 125 1.26 6.19 25.84
C ALA A 125 2.70 5.66 25.75
N CYS A 126 3.64 6.54 25.92
CA CYS A 126 5.06 6.20 25.96
C CYS A 126 5.74 6.96 27.10
N THR A 127 6.38 6.24 28.02
CA THR A 127 6.94 6.80 29.26
C THR A 127 8.47 6.81 29.31
N THR A 128 9.13 6.03 28.48
CA THR A 128 10.59 5.86 28.50
C THR A 128 11.13 5.74 27.07
N GLY A 129 12.18 6.50 26.76
CA GLY A 129 12.83 6.44 25.45
C GLY A 129 12.07 7.12 24.32
N CYS A 130 11.09 7.95 24.64
CA CYS A 130 10.23 8.58 23.66
C CYS A 130 10.71 10.00 23.32
N PRO A 131 10.68 10.38 22.06
CA PRO A 131 10.78 11.78 21.66
C PRO A 131 9.60 12.62 22.22
N PRO A 132 9.72 13.95 22.30
CA PRO A 132 8.58 14.82 22.53
C PRO A 132 7.44 14.53 21.54
N LYS A 133 6.18 14.70 21.96
CA LYS A 133 5.02 14.30 21.16
C LYS A 133 4.96 14.98 19.79
N ASP A 134 5.30 16.25 19.75
CA ASP A 134 5.30 17.11 18.56
C ASP A 134 6.38 16.78 17.51
N VAL A 135 7.26 15.82 17.78
CA VAL A 135 8.28 15.38 16.82
C VAL A 135 8.28 13.87 16.61
N ARG A 136 7.35 13.13 17.21
CA ARG A 136 7.32 11.66 17.14
C ARG A 136 7.13 11.14 15.73
N ALA A 137 6.29 11.77 14.94
CA ALA A 137 6.03 11.38 13.55
C ALA A 137 7.26 11.61 12.64
N TYR A 138 8.16 12.54 12.99
CA TYR A 138 9.33 12.89 12.18
C TYR A 138 10.49 11.93 12.43
N GLY A 139 10.24 10.64 12.24
CA GLY A 139 11.21 9.59 12.47
C GLY A 139 11.63 8.86 11.20
N TYR A 140 12.90 8.44 11.12
CA TYR A 140 13.34 7.48 10.10
C TYR A 140 14.11 6.32 10.74
N VAL A 141 13.96 5.11 10.18
CA VAL A 141 14.69 3.94 10.65
C VAL A 141 16.07 3.88 10.00
N PRO A 142 17.16 3.77 10.78
CA PRO A 142 18.51 3.69 10.24
C PRO A 142 18.69 2.52 9.27
N GLN A 143 19.43 2.73 8.18
CA GLN A 143 19.65 1.74 7.12
C GLN A 143 20.09 0.36 7.63
N ASN A 144 20.93 0.31 8.68
CA ASN A 144 21.43 -0.95 9.23
C ASN A 144 20.33 -1.86 9.80
N GLU A 145 19.19 -1.32 10.23
CA GLU A 145 18.06 -2.09 10.71
C GLU A 145 17.20 -2.63 9.55
N VAL A 146 17.13 -1.90 8.45
CA VAL A 146 16.34 -2.22 7.26
C VAL A 146 17.20 -2.66 6.07
N GLN A 147 18.45 -3.05 6.31
CA GLN A 147 19.40 -3.41 5.26
C GLN A 147 18.88 -4.46 4.26
N PRO A 148 18.10 -5.50 4.64
CA PRO A 148 17.51 -6.41 3.66
C PRO A 148 16.60 -5.72 2.64
N TYR A 149 15.76 -4.78 3.06
CA TYR A 149 14.90 -3.99 2.16
C TYR A 149 15.72 -3.16 1.18
N TRP A 150 16.73 -2.43 1.68
CA TRP A 150 17.62 -1.65 0.84
C TRP A 150 18.39 -2.52 -0.16
N THR A 151 18.82 -3.72 0.27
CA THR A 151 19.51 -4.66 -0.62
C THR A 151 18.59 -5.14 -1.74
N MET A 152 17.33 -5.45 -1.45
CA MET A 152 16.33 -5.83 -2.46
C MET A 152 16.05 -4.68 -3.42
N ALA A 153 15.81 -3.47 -2.90
CA ALA A 153 15.59 -2.27 -3.72
C ALA A 153 16.80 -1.93 -4.64
N GLN A 154 18.03 -2.14 -4.16
CA GLN A 154 19.24 -1.94 -4.95
C GLN A 154 19.47 -3.02 -6.03
N GLN A 155 19.04 -4.25 -5.79
CA GLN A 155 19.23 -5.36 -6.73
C GLN A 155 18.12 -5.44 -7.78
N TYR A 156 16.95 -4.93 -7.48
CA TYR A 156 15.74 -4.98 -8.31
C TYR A 156 15.16 -3.58 -8.51
N ALA A 157 13.85 -3.43 -8.63
CA ALA A 157 13.24 -2.12 -8.75
C ALA A 157 12.61 -1.66 -7.42
N PHE A 158 12.68 -0.36 -7.18
CA PHE A 158 12.03 0.31 -6.06
C PHE A 158 11.09 1.39 -6.58
N ALA A 159 9.85 1.40 -6.15
CA ALA A 159 8.90 2.46 -6.46
C ALA A 159 8.71 3.35 -5.22
N ASP A 160 9.17 4.59 -5.34
CA ASP A 160 9.13 5.58 -4.27
C ASP A 160 7.87 6.45 -4.31
N ARG A 161 6.97 6.18 -5.26
CA ARG A 161 5.65 6.81 -5.39
C ARG A 161 4.53 5.78 -5.42
N MET A 162 4.66 4.75 -4.58
CA MET A 162 3.56 3.89 -4.21
C MET A 162 2.75 4.58 -3.11
N PHE A 163 1.45 4.70 -3.30
CA PHE A 163 0.53 5.27 -2.33
C PHE A 163 -0.40 4.18 -1.79
N GLN A 164 -0.69 4.19 -0.50
CA GLN A 164 -1.79 3.38 -0.02
C GLN A 164 -3.08 3.88 -0.70
N THR A 165 -3.98 2.97 -1.04
CA THR A 165 -5.17 3.35 -1.82
C THR A 165 -6.23 4.06 -0.97
N ASN A 166 -6.25 3.82 0.33
CA ASN A 166 -7.18 4.45 1.29
C ASN A 166 -6.48 5.53 2.13
N GLN A 167 -7.28 6.34 2.81
CA GLN A 167 -6.83 7.37 3.75
C GLN A 167 -7.13 6.97 5.19
N GLY A 168 -6.83 5.73 5.56
CA GLY A 168 -7.17 5.19 6.86
C GLY A 168 -6.31 3.97 7.22
N PRO A 169 -6.65 3.27 8.32
CA PRO A 169 -5.81 2.26 8.94
C PRO A 169 -5.84 0.90 8.22
N SER A 170 -5.25 -0.09 8.88
CA SER A 170 -4.95 -1.41 8.32
C SER A 170 -6.16 -2.21 7.84
N PHE A 171 -7.31 -2.20 8.55
CA PHE A 171 -8.45 -3.03 8.13
C PHE A 171 -8.94 -2.72 6.71
N PRO A 172 -9.24 -1.46 6.35
CA PRO A 172 -9.57 -1.15 4.95
C PRO A 172 -8.40 -1.35 4.01
N ALA A 173 -7.16 -1.03 4.38
CA ALA A 173 -5.98 -1.21 3.54
C ALA A 173 -5.81 -2.67 3.08
N HIS A 174 -5.99 -3.62 3.99
CA HIS A 174 -5.96 -5.05 3.67
C HIS A 174 -7.13 -5.50 2.77
N GLN A 175 -8.27 -4.79 2.78
CA GLN A 175 -9.32 -5.05 1.78
C GLN A 175 -8.88 -4.59 0.38
N TYR A 176 -8.31 -3.40 0.27
CA TYR A 176 -7.85 -2.87 -1.02
C TYR A 176 -6.83 -3.78 -1.71
N ILE A 177 -5.93 -4.46 -0.99
CA ILE A 177 -4.91 -5.33 -1.61
C ILE A 177 -5.48 -6.64 -2.18
N ILE A 178 -6.71 -7.00 -1.86
CA ILE A 178 -7.37 -8.19 -2.42
C ILE A 178 -8.56 -7.87 -3.31
N SER A 179 -9.08 -6.64 -3.24
CA SER A 179 -10.35 -6.29 -3.90
C SER A 179 -10.37 -4.94 -4.60
N ALA A 180 -9.29 -4.14 -4.50
CA ALA A 180 -9.24 -2.77 -5.02
C ALA A 180 -10.36 -1.85 -4.45
N THR A 181 -10.98 -2.24 -3.34
CA THR A 181 -12.04 -1.50 -2.65
C THR A 181 -12.19 -1.99 -1.22
N SER A 182 -12.83 -1.17 -0.37
CA SER A 182 -13.32 -1.56 0.97
C SER A 182 -14.85 -1.44 1.08
N LEU A 183 -15.58 -1.62 -0.01
CA LEU A 183 -17.04 -1.53 -0.04
C LEU A 183 -17.69 -2.40 1.04
N ALA A 184 -18.70 -1.87 1.73
CA ALA A 184 -19.46 -2.64 2.70
C ALA A 184 -20.21 -3.82 2.06
N SER A 185 -20.70 -3.65 0.84
CA SER A 185 -21.36 -4.70 0.03
C SER A 185 -21.49 -4.26 -1.42
N THR A 186 -21.84 -5.20 -2.31
CA THR A 186 -22.09 -4.92 -3.74
C THR A 186 -23.22 -3.92 -4.01
N SER A 187 -24.11 -3.71 -3.05
CA SER A 187 -25.21 -2.74 -3.16
C SER A 187 -24.91 -1.41 -2.46
N SER A 188 -23.77 -1.27 -1.81
CA SER A 188 -23.32 -0.08 -1.11
C SER A 188 -22.44 0.81 -1.98
N THR A 189 -22.47 2.11 -1.71
CA THR A 189 -21.46 3.07 -2.17
C THR A 189 -20.50 3.48 -1.04
N LEU A 190 -20.75 2.96 0.17
CA LEU A 190 -19.98 3.29 1.36
C LEU A 190 -18.80 2.33 1.52
N LEU A 191 -17.68 2.88 1.91
CA LEU A 191 -16.41 2.18 2.13
C LEU A 191 -16.17 1.99 3.63
N ALA A 192 -15.62 0.84 4.03
CA ALA A 192 -15.05 0.70 5.36
C ALA A 192 -13.85 1.65 5.49
N ALA A 193 -13.87 2.48 6.55
CA ALA A 193 -12.94 3.61 6.68
C ALA A 193 -11.97 3.48 7.85
N GLU A 194 -12.30 2.69 8.87
CA GLU A 194 -11.55 2.59 10.11
C GLU A 194 -11.31 1.13 10.50
N ASN A 195 -10.46 0.92 11.49
CA ASN A 195 -10.36 -0.37 12.15
C ASN A 195 -11.66 -0.69 12.90
N PRO A 196 -12.07 -1.97 13.01
CA PRO A 196 -13.28 -2.33 13.73
C PRO A 196 -13.19 -2.03 15.22
N ASP A 197 -14.23 -1.35 15.74
CA ASP A 197 -14.45 -1.16 17.18
C ASP A 197 -15.02 -2.46 17.77
N VAL A 198 -14.18 -3.16 18.54
CA VAL A 198 -14.53 -4.44 19.18
C VAL A 198 -14.90 -4.21 20.63
N PRO A 199 -16.14 -4.52 21.08
CA PRO A 199 -16.57 -4.30 22.44
C PRO A 199 -15.62 -4.93 23.47
N GLY A 200 -15.12 -4.11 24.39
CA GLY A 200 -14.21 -4.55 25.45
C GLY A 200 -12.73 -4.62 25.02
N GLY A 201 -12.35 -4.00 23.91
CA GLY A 201 -10.97 -3.96 23.42
C GLY A 201 -10.49 -5.32 22.91
N GLY A 202 -11.37 -6.08 22.29
CA GLY A 202 -11.03 -7.35 21.65
C GLY A 202 -10.38 -7.09 20.29
N THR A 203 -9.83 -8.14 19.71
CA THR A 203 -8.95 -8.08 18.55
C THR A 203 -9.40 -8.99 17.41
N THR A 204 -10.50 -9.73 17.63
CA THR A 204 -11.13 -10.52 16.58
C THR A 204 -12.03 -9.61 15.78
N ALA A 205 -11.59 -9.27 14.59
CA ALA A 205 -12.33 -8.49 13.60
C ALA A 205 -12.86 -9.39 12.47
N GLY A 206 -13.45 -8.81 11.45
CA GLY A 206 -14.01 -9.57 10.32
C GLY A 206 -15.28 -10.34 10.68
N CYS A 207 -15.54 -11.40 9.95
CA CYS A 207 -16.79 -12.18 10.07
C CYS A 207 -16.92 -12.99 11.36
N ASP A 208 -15.82 -13.24 12.06
CA ASP A 208 -15.80 -13.92 13.36
C ASP A 208 -15.86 -12.95 14.56
N ALA A 209 -16.02 -11.66 14.29
CA ALA A 209 -16.05 -10.64 15.34
C ALA A 209 -17.19 -10.85 16.34
N PRO A 210 -16.98 -10.53 17.63
CA PRO A 210 -18.04 -10.60 18.63
C PRO A 210 -19.25 -9.73 18.25
N ALA A 211 -20.43 -10.14 18.73
CA ALA A 211 -21.64 -9.34 18.52
C ALA A 211 -21.48 -7.92 19.06
N GLY A 212 -21.86 -6.95 18.26
CA GLY A 212 -21.71 -5.52 18.59
C GLY A 212 -20.43 -4.87 18.06
N THR A 213 -19.50 -5.65 17.47
CA THR A 213 -18.37 -5.09 16.72
C THR A 213 -18.87 -4.36 15.48
N THR A 214 -18.34 -3.16 15.24
CA THR A 214 -18.70 -2.35 14.06
C THR A 214 -17.45 -1.76 13.42
N VAL A 215 -17.51 -1.55 12.11
CA VAL A 215 -16.55 -0.74 11.37
C VAL A 215 -17.25 0.52 10.89
N ARG A 216 -16.60 1.67 11.03
CA ARG A 216 -17.10 2.93 10.51
C ARG A 216 -17.04 2.94 8.99
N LEU A 217 -18.10 3.49 8.39
CA LEU A 217 -18.22 3.65 6.95
C LEU A 217 -18.07 5.12 6.56
N ILE A 218 -17.48 5.36 5.39
CA ILE A 218 -17.40 6.68 4.77
C ILE A 218 -18.11 6.70 3.43
N ASP A 219 -18.83 7.77 3.16
CA ASP A 219 -19.27 8.11 1.81
C ASP A 219 -18.13 8.84 1.09
N PRO A 220 -17.47 8.23 0.10
CA PRO A 220 -16.33 8.85 -0.57
C PRO A 220 -16.68 10.13 -1.35
N ALA A 221 -17.96 10.36 -1.65
CA ALA A 221 -18.40 11.57 -2.34
C ALA A 221 -18.56 12.78 -1.41
N SER A 222 -19.00 12.56 -0.17
CA SER A 222 -19.29 13.63 0.81
C SER A 222 -18.31 13.69 1.98
N GLY A 223 -17.61 12.60 2.28
CA GLY A 223 -16.80 12.44 3.49
C GLY A 223 -17.64 12.20 4.75
N ASP A 224 -18.93 11.83 4.62
CA ASP A 224 -19.78 11.52 5.77
C ASP A 224 -19.43 10.13 6.35
N GLU A 225 -19.07 10.12 7.64
CA GLU A 225 -18.73 8.92 8.41
C GLU A 225 -19.76 8.60 9.50
N SER A 226 -20.97 9.05 9.35
CA SER A 226 -22.04 8.87 10.37
C SER A 226 -22.57 7.42 10.46
N GLN A 227 -22.20 6.54 9.54
CA GLN A 227 -22.68 5.18 9.44
C GLN A 227 -21.64 4.15 9.87
N SER A 228 -22.11 2.97 10.29
CA SER A 228 -21.26 1.82 10.58
C SER A 228 -21.98 0.52 10.21
N THR A 229 -21.20 -0.57 10.07
CA THR A 229 -21.70 -1.91 9.78
C THR A 229 -20.88 -2.95 10.56
N PRO A 230 -21.38 -4.17 10.78
CA PRO A 230 -20.50 -5.26 11.21
C PRO A 230 -19.32 -5.43 10.23
N PRO A 231 -18.11 -5.77 10.70
CA PRO A 231 -16.91 -5.84 9.87
C PRO A 231 -16.83 -7.13 8.99
N CYS A 232 -17.98 -7.67 8.62
CA CYS A 232 -18.11 -8.81 7.69
C CYS A 232 -18.69 -8.30 6.38
N LEU A 233 -17.79 -7.92 5.49
CA LEU A 233 -18.13 -7.27 4.22
C LEU A 233 -18.49 -8.32 3.16
N ASP A 234 -19.09 -7.89 2.05
CA ASP A 234 -19.37 -8.81 0.93
C ASP A 234 -19.36 -8.07 -0.41
N HIS A 235 -18.23 -8.14 -1.10
CA HIS A 235 -18.02 -7.55 -2.42
C HIS A 235 -17.04 -8.43 -3.22
N PRO A 236 -16.95 -8.30 -4.56
CA PRO A 236 -16.02 -9.06 -5.38
C PRO A 236 -14.57 -8.86 -4.94
N VAL A 237 -13.81 -9.93 -4.94
CA VAL A 237 -12.37 -9.95 -4.63
C VAL A 237 -11.59 -10.59 -5.77
N LEU A 238 -10.28 -10.37 -5.82
CA LEU A 238 -9.45 -10.95 -6.88
C LEU A 238 -9.49 -12.49 -6.89
N PHE A 239 -9.76 -13.12 -5.75
CA PHE A 239 -9.93 -14.58 -5.66
C PHE A 239 -11.04 -15.09 -6.58
N ASP A 240 -12.16 -14.35 -6.70
CA ASP A 240 -13.28 -14.73 -7.58
C ASP A 240 -12.84 -14.77 -9.04
N LEU A 241 -12.04 -13.80 -9.49
CA LEU A 241 -11.51 -13.78 -10.85
C LEU A 241 -10.49 -14.91 -11.06
N LEU A 242 -9.64 -15.17 -10.08
CA LEU A 242 -8.67 -16.26 -10.15
C LEU A 242 -9.37 -17.62 -10.29
N ASP A 243 -10.41 -17.87 -9.51
CA ASP A 243 -11.17 -19.12 -9.56
C ASP A 243 -11.94 -19.28 -10.87
N GLN A 244 -12.56 -18.21 -11.38
CA GLN A 244 -13.21 -18.21 -12.68
C GLN A 244 -12.25 -18.58 -13.83
N HIS A 245 -10.98 -18.23 -13.70
CA HIS A 245 -9.93 -18.50 -14.70
C HIS A 245 -9.07 -19.74 -14.37
N ASN A 246 -9.42 -20.50 -13.31
CA ASN A 246 -8.66 -21.67 -12.83
C ASN A 246 -7.20 -21.33 -12.48
N VAL A 247 -6.95 -20.14 -11.97
CA VAL A 247 -5.66 -19.71 -11.47
C VAL A 247 -5.58 -20.01 -9.97
N SER A 248 -4.66 -20.87 -9.59
CA SER A 248 -4.53 -21.26 -8.17
C SER A 248 -4.04 -20.09 -7.31
N TRP A 249 -4.64 -19.93 -6.14
CA TRP A 249 -4.25 -18.91 -5.19
C TRP A 249 -4.16 -19.43 -3.77
N ARG A 250 -3.37 -18.74 -2.92
CA ARG A 250 -3.28 -18.96 -1.47
C ARG A 250 -3.07 -17.65 -0.74
N TYR A 251 -3.67 -17.57 0.43
CA TYR A 251 -3.47 -16.47 1.37
C TYR A 251 -2.86 -17.03 2.66
N TYR A 252 -1.58 -16.70 2.92
CA TYR A 252 -0.84 -17.18 4.07
C TYR A 252 -0.93 -16.15 5.19
N GLN A 253 -1.60 -16.51 6.29
CA GLN A 253 -1.79 -15.66 7.46
C GLN A 253 -1.38 -16.38 8.74
N PRO A 254 -1.01 -15.66 9.83
CA PRO A 254 -0.58 -16.27 11.08
C PRO A 254 -1.63 -17.15 11.74
N ASN A 255 -2.87 -16.66 11.84
CA ASN A 255 -3.97 -17.27 12.58
C ASN A 255 -5.28 -17.21 11.78
N VAL A 256 -6.32 -17.88 12.26
CA VAL A 256 -7.69 -17.82 11.73
C VAL A 256 -8.52 -16.84 12.56
N GLY A 257 -9.39 -16.05 11.92
CA GLY A 257 -10.45 -15.29 12.56
C GLY A 257 -10.05 -13.96 13.17
N ALA A 258 -8.81 -13.50 13.02
CA ALA A 258 -8.43 -12.17 13.53
C ALA A 258 -9.05 -11.03 12.71
N GLY A 259 -9.05 -11.15 11.38
CA GLY A 259 -9.82 -10.29 10.47
C GLY A 259 -9.33 -8.85 10.29
N LEU A 260 -8.48 -8.31 11.19
CA LEU A 260 -7.98 -6.96 11.05
C LEU A 260 -6.96 -6.88 9.91
N TRP A 261 -5.89 -7.67 9.96
CA TRP A 261 -4.89 -7.81 8.90
C TRP A 261 -5.15 -8.99 7.95
N TYR A 262 -6.18 -9.78 8.19
CA TYR A 262 -6.46 -11.00 7.43
C TYR A 262 -7.71 -10.80 6.59
N ALA A 263 -7.54 -10.13 5.45
CA ALA A 263 -8.63 -9.70 4.60
C ALA A 263 -9.66 -10.79 4.24
N PRO A 264 -9.26 -12.05 3.93
CA PRO A 264 -10.24 -13.11 3.65
C PRO A 264 -11.20 -13.40 4.82
N ASP A 265 -10.77 -13.17 6.06
CA ASP A 265 -11.61 -13.37 7.26
C ASP A 265 -12.72 -12.32 7.37
N ALA A 266 -12.61 -11.21 6.62
CA ALA A 266 -13.59 -10.12 6.61
C ALA A 266 -14.53 -10.13 5.40
N ILE A 267 -14.36 -11.07 4.46
CA ILE A 267 -15.23 -11.23 3.28
C ILE A 267 -16.12 -12.45 3.46
N SER A 268 -17.44 -12.22 3.56
CA SER A 268 -18.38 -13.25 4.02
C SER A 268 -18.46 -14.48 3.10
N HIS A 269 -18.50 -14.27 1.77
CA HIS A 269 -18.55 -15.40 0.84
C HIS A 269 -17.23 -16.20 0.80
N ILE A 270 -16.09 -15.58 1.09
CA ILE A 270 -14.80 -16.27 1.24
C ILE A 270 -14.76 -16.98 2.60
N ARG A 271 -15.02 -16.25 3.70
CA ARG A 271 -14.87 -16.78 5.07
C ARG A 271 -15.75 -17.99 5.32
N TYR A 272 -16.98 -18.00 4.79
CA TYR A 272 -17.94 -19.09 4.97
C TYR A 272 -18.07 -19.98 3.73
N GLY A 273 -17.34 -19.67 2.65
CA GLY A 273 -17.33 -20.42 1.40
C GLY A 273 -16.32 -21.55 1.38
N THR A 274 -16.31 -22.29 0.27
CA THR A 274 -15.36 -23.37 0.01
C THR A 274 -13.94 -22.85 -0.21
N ASP A 275 -13.81 -21.63 -0.70
CA ASP A 275 -12.55 -21.01 -1.11
C ASP A 275 -11.67 -20.64 0.10
N TYR A 276 -12.26 -20.60 1.30
CA TYR A 276 -11.51 -20.46 2.55
C TYR A 276 -10.48 -21.58 2.77
N ALA A 277 -10.61 -22.72 2.08
CA ALA A 277 -9.59 -23.77 2.06
C ALA A 277 -8.24 -23.32 1.45
N ASN A 278 -8.23 -22.20 0.72
CA ASN A 278 -7.01 -21.57 0.19
C ASN A 278 -6.34 -20.61 1.20
N VAL A 279 -7.00 -20.28 2.31
CA VAL A 279 -6.42 -19.55 3.42
C VAL A 279 -5.62 -20.50 4.28
N VAL A 280 -4.32 -20.24 4.41
CA VAL A 280 -3.35 -21.18 5.01
C VAL A 280 -2.72 -20.58 6.25
N THR A 281 -2.75 -21.31 7.34
CA THR A 281 -2.09 -20.96 8.60
C THR A 281 -1.12 -22.05 9.05
N PRO A 282 0.00 -21.69 9.68
CA PRO A 282 0.56 -20.34 9.86
C PRO A 282 1.18 -19.81 8.55
N SER A 283 1.51 -18.52 8.49
CA SER A 283 2.16 -17.90 7.32
C SER A 283 3.44 -18.61 6.88
N THR A 284 4.15 -19.23 7.81
CA THR A 284 5.37 -20.02 7.54
C THR A 284 5.14 -21.27 6.70
N ALA A 285 3.87 -21.69 6.49
CA ALA A 285 3.53 -22.79 5.59
C ALA A 285 3.97 -22.54 4.14
N ILE A 286 4.13 -21.28 3.74
CA ILE A 286 4.65 -20.91 2.41
C ILE A 286 6.03 -21.56 2.15
N PHE A 287 6.90 -21.65 3.15
CA PHE A 287 8.22 -22.28 3.00
C PHE A 287 8.11 -23.77 2.65
N THR A 288 7.15 -24.46 3.28
CA THR A 288 6.86 -25.86 2.97
C THR A 288 6.30 -26.03 1.57
N ASP A 289 5.39 -25.15 1.15
CA ASP A 289 4.79 -25.21 -0.20
C ASP A 289 5.82 -24.92 -1.29
N ILE A 290 6.70 -23.94 -1.08
CA ILE A 290 7.82 -23.68 -2.01
C ILE A 290 8.73 -24.93 -2.10
N ALA A 291 9.16 -25.48 -0.96
CA ALA A 291 10.08 -26.62 -0.91
C ALA A 291 9.48 -27.88 -1.56
N GLN A 292 8.17 -28.08 -1.43
CA GLN A 292 7.45 -29.22 -2.00
C GLN A 292 6.94 -28.98 -3.44
N GLY A 293 7.24 -27.84 -4.03
CA GLY A 293 6.84 -27.55 -5.38
C GLY A 293 5.35 -27.24 -5.56
N ARG A 294 4.67 -26.70 -4.53
CA ARG A 294 3.25 -26.39 -4.47
C ARG A 294 2.92 -24.91 -4.31
N LEU A 295 3.87 -23.99 -4.59
CA LEU A 295 3.59 -22.56 -4.57
C LEU A 295 2.43 -22.27 -5.55
N ALA A 296 1.38 -21.62 -5.07
CA ALA A 296 0.26 -21.19 -5.90
C ALA A 296 0.68 -20.16 -6.94
N GLN A 297 -0.14 -19.96 -7.98
CA GLN A 297 0.14 -18.97 -9.02
C GLN A 297 0.03 -17.54 -8.47
N VAL A 298 -0.91 -17.29 -7.53
CA VAL A 298 -0.99 -16.03 -6.81
C VAL A 298 -0.96 -16.31 -5.31
N SER A 299 -0.14 -15.58 -4.56
CA SER A 299 0.01 -15.79 -3.12
C SER A 299 0.11 -14.46 -2.39
N TRP A 300 -0.65 -14.32 -1.30
CA TRP A 300 -0.48 -13.24 -0.33
C TRP A 300 0.19 -13.78 0.91
N VAL A 301 1.09 -13.00 1.51
CA VAL A 301 1.89 -13.43 2.67
C VAL A 301 1.86 -12.34 3.72
N ILE A 302 1.14 -12.61 4.81
CA ILE A 302 0.97 -11.69 5.92
C ILE A 302 1.89 -12.09 7.07
N PRO A 303 2.62 -11.15 7.68
CA PRO A 303 3.51 -11.43 8.81
C PRO A 303 2.73 -11.68 10.10
N THR A 304 3.44 -12.20 11.12
CA THR A 304 2.99 -12.09 12.51
C THR A 304 3.21 -10.67 13.02
N ALA A 305 2.54 -10.27 14.10
CA ALA A 305 2.78 -8.97 14.73
C ALA A 305 4.26 -8.73 15.06
N ALA A 306 4.98 -9.77 15.52
CA ALA A 306 6.43 -9.68 15.77
C ALA A 306 7.25 -9.43 14.50
N ALA A 307 6.88 -10.05 13.39
CA ALA A 307 7.62 -9.98 12.13
C ALA A 307 7.04 -8.96 11.13
N SER A 308 6.04 -8.18 11.55
CA SER A 308 5.59 -6.98 10.86
C SER A 308 6.57 -5.83 11.13
N ASP A 309 6.37 -4.71 10.51
CA ASP A 309 7.12 -3.49 10.81
C ASP A 309 6.30 -2.50 11.67
N HIS A 310 5.12 -2.93 12.12
CA HIS A 310 4.20 -2.13 12.93
C HIS A 310 4.90 -1.63 14.19
N ALA A 311 4.94 -0.33 14.38
CA ALA A 311 5.52 0.29 15.56
C ALA A 311 4.90 -0.32 16.84
N ARG A 312 5.67 -0.43 17.93
CA ARG A 312 5.26 -1.03 19.20
C ARG A 312 4.99 -2.55 19.16
N SER A 313 4.54 -3.13 18.05
CA SER A 313 4.22 -4.57 17.93
C SER A 313 5.40 -5.42 17.45
N THR A 314 6.24 -4.87 16.58
CA THR A 314 7.37 -5.57 15.96
C THR A 314 8.50 -5.90 16.94
N ASP A 315 9.21 -7.00 16.67
CA ASP A 315 10.50 -7.33 17.29
C ASP A 315 11.71 -6.95 16.41
N GLY A 316 11.48 -6.18 15.35
CA GLY A 316 12.48 -5.75 14.36
C GLY A 316 12.84 -6.83 13.34
N SER A 317 12.14 -7.95 13.30
CA SER A 317 12.47 -9.05 12.37
C SER A 317 11.77 -8.96 11.02
N GLY A 318 10.94 -7.95 10.75
CA GLY A 318 10.24 -7.77 9.48
C GLY A 318 11.15 -7.83 8.25
N PRO A 319 12.28 -7.08 8.19
CA PRO A 319 13.20 -7.17 7.08
C PRO A 319 13.76 -8.58 6.84
N ALA A 320 14.00 -9.34 7.93
CA ALA A 320 14.47 -10.72 7.83
C ALA A 320 13.37 -11.69 7.42
N TRP A 321 12.13 -11.46 7.85
CA TRP A 321 10.97 -12.23 7.40
C TRP A 321 10.79 -12.12 5.88
N VAL A 322 10.71 -10.91 5.36
CA VAL A 322 10.58 -10.66 3.91
C VAL A 322 11.75 -11.28 3.15
N ALA A 323 12.98 -11.05 3.60
CA ALA A 323 14.17 -11.66 2.98
C ALA A 323 14.10 -13.18 2.98
N SER A 324 13.52 -13.81 4.03
CA SER A 324 13.38 -15.26 4.10
C SER A 324 12.41 -15.81 3.06
N VAL A 325 11.28 -15.14 2.82
CA VAL A 325 10.31 -15.50 1.78
C VAL A 325 10.92 -15.32 0.38
N VAL A 326 11.55 -14.17 0.14
CA VAL A 326 12.23 -13.85 -1.13
C VAL A 326 13.35 -14.87 -1.41
N ASN A 327 14.18 -15.20 -0.42
CA ASN A 327 15.25 -16.19 -0.54
C ASN A 327 14.71 -17.60 -0.85
N ALA A 328 13.61 -17.99 -0.21
CA ALA A 328 13.01 -19.30 -0.46
C ALA A 328 12.51 -19.43 -1.92
N ILE A 329 11.86 -18.40 -2.44
CA ILE A 329 11.39 -18.34 -3.84
C ILE A 329 12.59 -18.27 -4.77
N GLY A 330 13.54 -17.38 -4.50
CA GLY A 330 14.72 -17.14 -5.32
C GLY A 330 15.61 -18.36 -5.47
N ALA A 331 15.73 -19.20 -4.44
CA ALA A 331 16.49 -20.45 -4.49
C ALA A 331 15.69 -21.63 -5.06
N SER A 332 14.44 -21.43 -5.46
CA SER A 332 13.56 -22.49 -5.96
C SER A 332 13.44 -22.49 -7.49
N LYS A 333 12.74 -23.52 -8.01
CA LYS A 333 12.37 -23.59 -9.43
C LYS A 333 11.46 -22.45 -9.90
N TYR A 334 10.83 -21.75 -8.97
CA TYR A 334 9.85 -20.71 -9.27
C TYR A 334 10.49 -19.35 -9.64
N TRP A 335 11.76 -19.14 -9.27
CA TRP A 335 12.42 -17.86 -9.52
C TRP A 335 12.26 -17.34 -10.95
N SER A 336 12.46 -18.23 -11.94
CA SER A 336 12.53 -17.86 -13.35
C SER A 336 11.27 -17.19 -13.93
N ASN A 337 10.14 -17.28 -13.23
CA ASN A 337 8.85 -16.77 -13.70
C ASN A 337 7.96 -16.19 -12.58
N THR A 338 8.58 -15.66 -11.52
CA THR A 338 7.89 -15.04 -10.39
C THR A 338 8.11 -13.53 -10.37
N ALA A 339 7.05 -12.79 -10.07
CA ALA A 339 7.09 -11.42 -9.59
C ALA A 339 6.71 -11.40 -8.10
N ILE A 340 7.53 -10.74 -7.28
CA ILE A 340 7.28 -10.54 -5.85
C ILE A 340 7.13 -9.04 -5.61
N PHE A 341 6.05 -8.64 -4.98
CA PHE A 341 5.76 -7.29 -4.54
C PHE A 341 5.85 -7.24 -3.03
N VAL A 342 6.69 -6.36 -2.49
CA VAL A 342 6.77 -6.10 -1.04
C VAL A 342 6.30 -4.68 -0.83
N THR A 343 5.21 -4.52 -0.10
CA THR A 343 4.63 -3.21 0.21
C THR A 343 4.10 -3.18 1.63
N TRP A 344 3.74 -2.00 2.10
CA TRP A 344 3.17 -1.75 3.43
C TRP A 344 1.71 -1.34 3.28
N ASP A 345 0.91 -1.65 4.27
CA ASP A 345 -0.54 -1.43 4.25
C ASP A 345 -0.90 0.06 4.35
N ASP A 346 -0.30 0.75 5.32
CA ASP A 346 -0.48 2.17 5.52
C ASP A 346 0.79 2.88 6.02
N TRP A 347 0.70 4.19 6.23
CA TRP A 347 1.83 5.05 6.62
C TRP A 347 2.19 5.00 8.11
N GLY A 348 1.30 4.47 8.98
CA GLY A 348 1.51 4.36 10.42
C GLY A 348 1.68 5.68 11.17
N GLY A 349 1.11 6.78 10.69
CA GLY A 349 1.31 8.11 11.29
C GLY A 349 2.73 8.70 11.08
N TRP A 350 3.61 8.01 10.35
CA TRP A 350 4.96 8.50 10.10
C TRP A 350 4.98 9.55 9.00
N TYR A 351 5.85 10.55 9.18
CA TYR A 351 6.02 11.65 8.22
C TYR A 351 6.34 11.14 6.81
N ASP A 352 5.65 11.70 5.83
CA ASP A 352 5.99 11.66 4.42
C ASP A 352 5.83 13.05 3.81
N HIS A 353 6.79 13.46 2.97
CA HIS A 353 6.78 14.80 2.41
C HIS A 353 5.99 14.92 1.12
N VAL A 354 5.69 13.80 0.44
CA VAL A 354 5.02 13.83 -0.87
C VAL A 354 3.51 13.84 -0.68
N LYS A 355 2.89 14.89 -1.19
CA LYS A 355 1.45 15.03 -1.16
C LYS A 355 0.78 13.99 -2.05
N PRO A 356 -0.17 13.19 -1.53
CA PRO A 356 -0.97 12.28 -2.34
C PRO A 356 -1.91 13.04 -3.31
N GLN A 357 -2.27 12.37 -4.39
CA GLN A 357 -3.31 12.83 -5.32
C GLN A 357 -4.67 12.30 -4.85
N THR A 358 -5.30 12.91 -3.89
CA THR A 358 -6.60 12.47 -3.41
C THR A 358 -7.65 12.43 -4.52
N PHE A 359 -8.31 11.27 -4.72
CA PHE A 359 -9.33 11.10 -5.75
C PHE A 359 -10.74 11.48 -5.28
N ASN A 360 -11.00 11.26 -4.02
CA ASN A 360 -12.25 11.59 -3.33
C ASN A 360 -11.96 11.84 -1.85
N ALA A 361 -12.97 11.80 -0.99
CA ALA A 361 -12.80 12.07 0.44
C ALA A 361 -12.10 10.93 1.22
N TYR A 362 -11.76 9.81 0.57
CA TYR A 362 -11.16 8.66 1.24
C TYR A 362 -10.05 7.95 0.45
N GLU A 363 -9.95 8.15 -0.83
CA GLU A 363 -8.99 7.39 -1.64
C GLU A 363 -7.79 8.23 -2.05
N ASP A 364 -6.68 7.57 -2.04
CA ASP A 364 -5.29 7.88 -2.18
C ASP A 364 -4.71 8.58 -0.92
N GLY A 365 -4.08 7.75 -0.08
CA GLY A 365 -3.41 8.15 1.17
C GLY A 365 -1.94 8.47 0.98
N PHE A 366 -1.16 8.47 2.08
CA PHE A 366 0.27 8.75 2.02
C PHE A 366 1.06 7.64 1.34
N ARG A 367 2.32 7.95 0.99
CA ARG A 367 3.19 6.96 0.36
C ARG A 367 3.59 5.86 1.32
N VAL A 368 3.58 4.64 0.77
CA VAL A 368 4.19 3.46 1.35
C VAL A 368 5.28 2.95 0.40
N PRO A 369 6.33 2.23 0.85
CA PRO A 369 7.32 1.70 -0.06
C PRO A 369 6.75 0.57 -0.93
N LEU A 370 7.28 0.41 -2.16
CA LEU A 370 7.05 -0.79 -2.97
C LEU A 370 8.39 -1.29 -3.53
N ILE A 371 8.73 -2.54 -3.23
CA ILE A 371 9.89 -3.22 -3.83
C ILE A 371 9.37 -4.27 -4.81
N VAL A 372 9.81 -4.18 -6.08
CA VAL A 372 9.41 -5.08 -7.16
C VAL A 372 10.57 -6.02 -7.47
N ILE A 373 10.41 -7.30 -7.15
CA ILE A 373 11.46 -8.32 -7.22
C ILE A 373 11.08 -9.38 -8.24
N SER A 374 11.88 -9.51 -9.29
CA SER A 374 11.66 -10.47 -10.36
C SER A 374 12.95 -10.68 -11.17
N PRO A 375 13.12 -11.80 -11.86
CA PRO A 375 14.20 -11.91 -12.86
C PRO A 375 14.06 -10.90 -14.00
N TYR A 376 12.89 -10.28 -14.15
CA TYR A 376 12.57 -9.27 -15.16
C TYR A 376 12.45 -7.85 -14.59
N ALA A 377 12.61 -7.65 -13.29
CA ALA A 377 12.65 -6.31 -12.70
C ALA A 377 13.88 -5.56 -13.20
N ARG A 378 13.79 -4.24 -13.38
CA ARG A 378 14.93 -3.40 -13.79
C ARG A 378 15.92 -3.25 -12.64
N PRO A 379 17.18 -3.70 -12.77
CA PRO A 379 18.12 -3.66 -11.66
C PRO A 379 18.47 -2.23 -11.22
N GLY A 380 18.32 -1.93 -9.94
CA GLY A 380 18.66 -0.63 -9.34
C GLY A 380 17.82 0.54 -9.89
N TYR A 381 16.67 0.24 -10.47
CA TYR A 381 15.77 1.25 -10.98
C TYR A 381 14.90 1.80 -9.83
N VAL A 382 14.78 3.12 -9.76
CA VAL A 382 13.81 3.80 -8.89
C VAL A 382 12.70 4.34 -9.76
N SER A 383 11.49 3.83 -9.58
CA SER A 383 10.28 4.34 -10.24
C SER A 383 9.75 5.55 -9.47
N HIS A 384 9.48 6.62 -10.21
CA HIS A 384 8.74 7.80 -9.73
C HIS A 384 7.33 7.89 -10.33
N VAL A 385 6.88 6.81 -10.96
CA VAL A 385 5.50 6.69 -11.44
C VAL A 385 4.59 6.52 -10.23
N GLN A 386 3.43 7.15 -10.27
CA GLN A 386 2.43 6.99 -9.22
C GLN A 386 1.79 5.62 -9.33
N HIS A 387 1.92 4.83 -8.28
CA HIS A 387 1.32 3.52 -8.10
C HIS A 387 0.41 3.52 -6.88
N GLU A 388 -0.54 2.59 -6.84
CA GLU A 388 -1.38 2.31 -5.69
C GLU A 388 -1.60 0.78 -5.56
N PHE A 389 -2.31 0.30 -4.54
CA PHE A 389 -2.53 -1.15 -4.39
C PHE A 389 -3.25 -1.75 -5.61
N GLY A 390 -4.14 -0.99 -6.23
CA GLY A 390 -4.77 -1.35 -7.49
C GLY A 390 -3.77 -1.68 -8.61
N SER A 391 -2.56 -1.11 -8.59
CA SER A 391 -1.51 -1.42 -9.57
C SER A 391 -1.02 -2.87 -9.45
N ILE A 392 -0.92 -3.41 -8.23
CA ILE A 392 -0.53 -4.82 -8.00
C ILE A 392 -1.65 -5.76 -8.46
N LEU A 393 -2.92 -5.38 -8.22
CA LEU A 393 -4.06 -6.15 -8.70
C LEU A 393 -4.10 -6.16 -10.22
N LYS A 394 -4.02 -4.99 -10.85
CA LYS A 394 -3.99 -4.86 -12.31
C LYS A 394 -2.84 -5.63 -12.96
N PHE A 395 -1.63 -5.56 -12.38
CA PHE A 395 -0.52 -6.39 -12.82
C PHE A 395 -0.89 -7.88 -12.80
N THR A 396 -1.56 -8.34 -11.75
CA THR A 396 -1.99 -9.73 -11.60
C THR A 396 -3.10 -10.10 -12.60
N GLU A 397 -4.08 -9.22 -12.77
CA GLU A 397 -5.16 -9.36 -13.75
C GLU A 397 -4.61 -9.53 -15.17
N GLU A 398 -3.64 -8.70 -15.56
CA GLU A 398 -2.99 -8.78 -16.86
C GLU A 398 -2.11 -10.02 -17.01
N ALA A 399 -1.34 -10.39 -15.97
CA ALA A 399 -0.46 -11.56 -15.98
C ALA A 399 -1.23 -12.85 -16.25
N PHE A 400 -2.45 -12.95 -15.77
CA PHE A 400 -3.31 -14.14 -15.89
C PHE A 400 -4.53 -13.95 -16.80
N ASN A 401 -4.66 -12.77 -17.43
CA ASN A 401 -5.78 -12.43 -18.33
C ASN A 401 -7.16 -12.63 -17.66
N LEU A 402 -7.33 -12.04 -16.47
CA LEU A 402 -8.50 -12.22 -15.61
C LEU A 402 -9.66 -11.27 -15.92
N GLY A 403 -9.42 -10.19 -16.65
CA GLY A 403 -10.30 -9.03 -16.70
C GLY A 403 -9.99 -8.04 -15.59
N THR A 404 -10.98 -7.36 -15.04
CA THR A 404 -10.83 -6.33 -14.00
C THR A 404 -11.93 -6.47 -12.96
N LEU A 405 -11.62 -6.13 -11.69
CA LEU A 405 -12.61 -5.98 -10.64
C LEU A 405 -13.48 -4.73 -10.89
N GLY A 406 -12.90 -3.70 -11.55
CA GLY A 406 -13.62 -2.49 -11.94
C GLY A 406 -13.69 -1.42 -10.84
N TYR A 407 -12.84 -1.50 -9.83
CA TYR A 407 -12.67 -0.51 -8.76
C TYR A 407 -11.40 0.32 -8.99
N THR A 408 -10.56 0.49 -7.97
CA THR A 408 -9.31 1.26 -8.12
C THR A 408 -8.31 0.60 -9.06
N ASP A 409 -8.35 -0.71 -9.23
CA ASP A 409 -7.59 -1.47 -10.24
C ASP A 409 -7.79 -0.92 -11.67
N ALA A 410 -9.01 -0.51 -12.00
CA ALA A 410 -9.32 0.00 -13.33
C ALA A 410 -8.60 1.34 -13.65
N ARG A 411 -8.35 2.18 -12.65
CA ARG A 411 -7.67 3.48 -12.82
C ARG A 411 -6.17 3.41 -12.63
N SER A 412 -5.69 2.39 -11.90
CA SER A 412 -4.28 2.24 -11.54
C SER A 412 -3.39 2.00 -12.76
N ASP A 413 -2.11 2.26 -12.64
CA ASP A 413 -1.11 1.81 -13.61
C ASP A 413 -0.83 0.31 -13.46
N ASP A 414 -0.02 -0.25 -14.37
CA ASP A 414 0.25 -1.70 -14.46
C ASP A 414 1.65 -2.10 -13.96
N LEU A 415 2.38 -1.20 -13.29
CA LEU A 415 3.77 -1.42 -12.84
C LEU A 415 4.77 -1.75 -13.96
N SER A 416 4.41 -1.61 -15.23
CA SER A 416 5.23 -2.03 -16.37
C SER A 416 6.57 -1.27 -16.47
N ASP A 417 6.66 -0.07 -15.91
CA ASP A 417 7.90 0.69 -15.86
C ASP A 417 8.97 0.06 -14.97
N CYS A 418 8.57 -0.76 -13.99
CA CYS A 418 9.47 -1.52 -13.12
C CYS A 418 10.10 -2.74 -13.81
N PHE A 419 9.62 -3.14 -15.00
CA PHE A 419 10.04 -4.36 -15.68
C PHE A 419 10.74 -4.09 -17.01
N ASP A 420 11.65 -5.00 -17.37
CA ASP A 420 12.20 -5.15 -18.72
C ASP A 420 12.15 -6.62 -19.12
N TYR A 421 11.14 -7.00 -19.88
CA TYR A 421 10.96 -8.38 -20.34
C TYR A 421 11.91 -8.78 -21.48
N ASN A 422 12.68 -7.84 -22.04
CA ASN A 422 13.66 -8.09 -23.07
C ASN A 422 15.08 -8.31 -22.51
N GLN A 423 15.30 -7.97 -21.23
CA GLN A 423 16.58 -8.23 -20.58
C GLN A 423 16.88 -9.73 -20.42
N THR A 424 18.17 -10.07 -20.28
CA THR A 424 18.55 -11.38 -19.76
C THR A 424 18.02 -11.51 -18.33
N PRO A 425 17.25 -12.57 -18.02
CA PRO A 425 16.69 -12.74 -16.68
C PRO A 425 17.77 -12.69 -15.60
N ILE A 426 17.53 -11.90 -14.56
CA ILE A 426 18.48 -11.75 -13.44
C ILE A 426 18.57 -13.07 -12.68
N GLY A 427 19.79 -13.61 -12.52
CA GLY A 427 20.05 -14.71 -11.60
C GLY A 427 19.83 -14.28 -10.16
N PHE A 428 19.15 -15.12 -9.37
CA PHE A 428 18.88 -14.79 -7.98
C PHE A 428 20.19 -14.65 -7.18
N ARG A 429 20.23 -13.61 -6.34
CA ARG A 429 21.30 -13.40 -5.36
C ARG A 429 20.68 -13.38 -3.97
N GLN A 430 21.17 -14.25 -3.09
CA GLN A 430 20.65 -14.37 -1.72
C GLN A 430 20.73 -13.04 -0.97
N ILE A 431 19.63 -12.65 -0.36
CA ILE A 431 19.54 -11.50 0.52
C ILE A 431 20.04 -11.89 1.90
N GLN A 432 21.04 -11.19 2.41
CA GLN A 432 21.54 -11.41 3.76
C GLN A 432 20.56 -10.85 4.78
N ALA A 433 20.24 -11.62 5.83
CA ALA A 433 19.33 -11.23 6.89
C ALA A 433 19.75 -11.90 8.23
N SER A 434 19.28 -11.33 9.34
CA SER A 434 19.60 -11.81 10.69
C SER A 434 18.95 -13.15 11.03
N ARG A 435 17.82 -13.50 10.41
CA ARG A 435 17.08 -14.75 10.58
C ARG A 435 16.84 -15.40 9.22
N ARG A 436 16.64 -16.71 9.20
CA ARG A 436 16.35 -17.54 8.02
C ARG A 436 14.93 -18.11 8.13
N ALA A 437 14.39 -18.64 7.05
CA ALA A 437 13.10 -19.35 7.03
C ALA A 437 12.98 -20.41 8.13
N SER A 438 14.06 -21.21 8.35
CA SER A 438 14.08 -22.23 9.40
C SER A 438 13.98 -21.66 10.82
N ASP A 439 14.35 -20.41 11.02
CA ASP A 439 14.26 -19.77 12.34
C ASP A 439 12.81 -19.35 12.59
N PHE A 440 12.14 -18.76 11.62
CA PHE A 440 10.71 -18.43 11.69
C PHE A 440 9.82 -19.68 11.86
N MET A 441 10.12 -20.77 11.14
CA MET A 441 9.37 -22.03 11.26
C MET A 441 9.47 -22.68 12.64
N ARG A 442 10.47 -22.31 13.46
CA ARG A 442 10.64 -22.83 14.82
C ARG A 442 10.04 -21.94 15.91
N LEU A 443 9.63 -20.73 15.56
CA LEU A 443 8.96 -19.86 16.51
C LEU A 443 7.61 -20.46 16.93
N PRO A 444 7.21 -20.28 18.19
CA PRO A 444 5.85 -20.62 18.60
C PRO A 444 4.85 -19.76 17.80
N PRO A 445 3.60 -20.21 17.66
CA PRO A 445 2.55 -19.38 17.08
C PRO A 445 2.49 -18.04 17.80
N ASP A 446 2.51 -16.96 17.06
CA ASP A 446 2.27 -15.62 17.59
C ASP A 446 0.76 -15.39 17.57
N ASN A 447 0.15 -15.52 18.75
CA ASN A 447 -1.28 -15.31 18.97
C ASN A 447 -1.57 -13.89 19.46
N ARG A 448 -0.56 -13.00 19.43
CA ARG A 448 -0.82 -11.59 19.69
C ARG A 448 -1.75 -11.09 18.61
N SER A 449 -2.69 -10.29 19.05
CA SER A 449 -3.49 -9.56 18.10
C SER A 449 -2.64 -8.63 17.29
N PRO A 450 -2.97 -8.47 16.01
CA PRO A 450 -2.59 -7.26 15.31
C PRO A 450 -3.03 -6.08 16.16
N ASP A 451 -2.26 -5.02 16.17
CA ASP A 451 -2.54 -3.83 16.96
C ASP A 451 -3.96 -3.33 16.66
N THR A 452 -4.64 -2.83 17.68
CA THR A 452 -6.01 -2.36 17.55
C THR A 452 -6.10 -0.88 17.20
N ASP A 453 -4.97 -0.18 17.05
CA ASP A 453 -4.88 1.27 16.72
C ASP A 453 -5.81 2.16 17.57
N GLU A 454 -6.20 1.68 18.74
CA GLU A 454 -6.99 2.48 19.69
C GLU A 454 -6.09 3.54 20.33
N LEU A 455 -6.10 4.75 19.77
CA LEU A 455 -5.51 5.96 20.34
C LEU A 455 -6.58 6.91 20.85
#